data_89a4b52b8e281826e687d6c42e4b4934
#
_entry.id   89a4b52b8e281826e687d6c42e4b4934
#
_cell.length_a   1.000
_cell.length_b   1.000
_cell.length_c   1.000
_cell.angle_alpha   90.00
_cell.angle_beta   90.00
_cell.angle_gamma   90.00
#
_symmetry.space_group_name_H-M   'P 1'
#
loop_
_entity.id
_entity.type
_entity.pdbx_description
1 polymer ?
#
loop_
_entity_poly.entity_id
_entity_poly.type
_entity_poly.pdbx_seq_one_letter_code
_entity_poly.pdbx_strand_id
1 'polypeptide(L)'
;MTRQVFIDSGAFIAFLDRSDRLHREVVALFARRPRRWSTSALVMAETYGWFLHRLGEDAARTFLLLTAELPRLVVQGVDDRHRAAVDRKLETLRGTKLTYVDASSLVWMASKRITTVWGTDHHLSIEGAKVIPGPPHR
;
A
#
# COMPACT_ATOMS: atom_id res chain seq x y z
N MET A 1 8.22 15.44 -10.36
CA MET A 1 7.24 14.55 -11.00
C MET A 1 7.37 13.14 -10.41
N THR A 2 6.32 12.63 -9.84
CA THR A 2 6.33 11.30 -9.26
C THR A 2 6.25 10.27 -10.38
N ARG A 3 7.29 9.49 -10.54
CA ARG A 3 7.38 8.54 -11.65
C ARG A 3 6.81 7.18 -11.31
N GLN A 4 7.00 6.76 -10.08
CA GLN A 4 6.63 5.43 -9.64
C GLN A 4 6.27 5.47 -8.17
N VAL A 5 5.12 4.88 -7.82
CA VAL A 5 4.67 4.80 -6.44
C VAL A 5 4.23 3.38 -6.12
N PHE A 6 4.38 3.01 -4.86
CA PHE A 6 3.77 1.81 -4.30
C PHE A 6 2.56 2.24 -3.49
N ILE A 7 1.44 1.55 -3.64
CA ILE A 7 0.20 1.90 -2.93
C ILE A 7 -0.03 0.88 -1.83
N ASP A 8 -0.10 1.36 -0.59
CA ASP A 8 -0.40 0.55 0.57
C ASP A 8 -1.89 0.60 0.90
N SER A 9 -2.33 -0.29 1.79
CA SER A 9 -3.74 -0.42 2.16
C SER A 9 -4.35 0.87 2.68
N GLY A 10 -3.63 1.63 3.49
CA GLY A 10 -4.14 2.90 4.04
C GLY A 10 -4.56 3.90 2.97
N ALA A 11 -3.87 3.94 1.84
CA ALA A 11 -4.23 4.84 0.75
C ALA A 11 -5.49 4.37 0.03
N PHE A 12 -5.62 3.08 -0.25
CA PHE A 12 -6.85 2.55 -0.84
C PHE A 12 -8.06 2.79 0.06
N ILE A 13 -7.88 2.56 1.37
CA ILE A 13 -8.94 2.77 2.36
C ILE A 13 -9.36 4.23 2.37
N ALA A 14 -8.41 5.14 2.49
CA ALA A 14 -8.71 6.59 2.53
C ALA A 14 -9.33 7.07 1.24
N PHE A 15 -8.97 6.48 0.10
CA PHE A 15 -9.54 6.84 -1.19
C PHE A 15 -11.03 6.51 -1.27
N LEU A 16 -11.44 5.37 -0.76
CA LEU A 16 -12.84 4.89 -0.88
C LEU A 16 -13.70 5.21 0.33
N ASP A 17 -13.12 5.35 1.51
CA ASP A 17 -13.87 5.67 2.72
C ASP A 17 -13.95 7.18 2.92
N ARG A 18 -15.09 7.76 2.56
CA ARG A 18 -15.31 9.21 2.66
C ARG A 18 -15.21 9.75 4.09
N SER A 19 -15.37 8.90 5.07
CA SER A 19 -15.25 9.29 6.49
C SER A 19 -13.81 9.29 6.98
N ASP A 20 -12.88 8.78 6.17
CA ASP A 20 -11.47 8.78 6.54
C ASP A 20 -10.92 10.21 6.59
N ARG A 21 -10.14 10.52 7.63
CA ARG A 21 -9.54 11.84 7.82
C ARG A 21 -8.71 12.31 6.65
N LEU A 22 -8.08 11.36 5.95
CA LEU A 22 -7.15 11.66 4.86
C LEU A 22 -7.81 11.50 3.48
N HIS A 23 -9.13 11.33 3.44
CA HIS A 23 -9.84 11.08 2.20
C HIS A 23 -9.53 12.12 1.12
N ARG A 24 -9.66 13.41 1.45
CA ARG A 24 -9.43 14.49 0.47
C ARG A 24 -8.00 14.50 -0.06
N GLU A 25 -7.03 14.32 0.83
CA GLU A 25 -5.63 14.31 0.44
C GLU A 25 -5.31 13.15 -0.48
N VAL A 26 -5.86 11.98 -0.18
CA VAL A 26 -5.62 10.77 -0.97
C VAL A 26 -6.32 10.85 -2.33
N VAL A 27 -7.54 11.38 -2.38
CA VAL A 27 -8.23 11.61 -3.65
C VAL A 27 -7.38 12.51 -4.56
N ALA A 28 -6.79 13.56 -4.00
CA ALA A 28 -5.91 14.44 -4.75
C ALA A 28 -4.65 13.73 -5.24
N LEU A 29 -4.10 12.81 -4.44
CA LEU A 29 -2.95 12.00 -4.86
C LEU A 29 -3.30 11.13 -6.07
N PHE A 30 -4.42 10.42 -6.01
CA PHE A 30 -4.82 9.53 -7.11
C PHE A 30 -5.09 10.32 -8.40
N ALA A 31 -5.52 11.56 -8.29
CA ALA A 31 -5.75 12.44 -9.44
C ALA A 31 -4.45 12.85 -10.15
N ARG A 32 -3.30 12.77 -9.48
CA ARG A 32 -2.00 13.09 -10.08
C ARG A 32 -1.53 12.09 -11.13
N ARG A 33 -2.08 10.89 -11.12
CA ARG A 33 -1.79 9.81 -12.05
C ARG A 33 -0.29 9.61 -12.28
N PRO A 34 0.41 8.94 -11.35
CA PRO A 34 1.83 8.70 -11.50
C PRO A 34 2.08 7.85 -12.76
N ARG A 35 3.28 7.89 -13.26
CA ARG A 35 3.65 7.16 -14.46
C ARG A 35 3.51 5.65 -14.30
N ARG A 36 3.83 5.17 -13.10
CA ARG A 36 3.68 3.76 -12.73
C ARG A 36 3.21 3.68 -11.29
N TRP A 37 2.26 2.84 -11.07
CA TRP A 37 1.85 2.51 -9.72
C TRP A 37 1.78 1.00 -9.55
N SER A 38 2.17 0.56 -8.37
CA SER A 38 2.15 -0.85 -8.04
C SER A 38 1.61 -1.05 -6.63
N THR A 39 1.17 -2.25 -6.40
CA THR A 39 0.80 -2.74 -5.08
C THR A 39 1.16 -4.22 -5.04
N SER A 40 0.69 -4.96 -4.07
CA SER A 40 0.94 -6.39 -4.00
C SER A 40 -0.32 -7.17 -3.71
N ALA A 41 -0.28 -8.46 -4.00
CA ALA A 41 -1.38 -9.36 -3.67
C ALA A 41 -1.68 -9.36 -2.17
N LEU A 42 -0.64 -9.20 -1.32
CA LEU A 42 -0.83 -9.13 0.13
C LEU A 42 -1.53 -7.85 0.55
N VAL A 43 -1.19 -6.72 -0.04
CA VAL A 43 -1.90 -5.46 0.19
C VAL A 43 -3.36 -5.58 -0.26
N MET A 44 -3.58 -6.21 -1.42
CA MET A 44 -4.95 -6.45 -1.90
C MET A 44 -5.77 -7.27 -0.91
N ALA A 45 -5.18 -8.35 -0.39
CA ALA A 45 -5.85 -9.21 0.58
C ALA A 45 -6.16 -8.46 1.88
N GLU A 46 -5.19 -7.70 2.39
CA GLU A 46 -5.37 -6.90 3.61
C GLU A 46 -6.47 -5.86 3.42
N THR A 47 -6.44 -5.15 2.32
CA THR A 47 -7.40 -4.08 2.02
C THR A 47 -8.81 -4.65 1.83
N TYR A 48 -8.94 -5.72 1.06
CA TYR A 48 -10.22 -6.39 0.85
C TYR A 48 -10.81 -6.82 2.20
N GLY A 49 -10.01 -7.45 3.05
CA GLY A 49 -10.46 -7.89 4.38
C GLY A 49 -10.90 -6.72 5.25
N TRP A 50 -10.19 -5.61 5.20
CA TRP A 50 -10.56 -4.42 5.96
C TRP A 50 -11.95 -3.90 5.54
N PHE A 51 -12.18 -3.75 4.23
CA PHE A 51 -13.48 -3.29 3.73
C PHE A 51 -14.59 -4.27 4.08
N LEU A 52 -14.34 -5.57 3.89
CA LEU A 52 -15.32 -6.61 4.17
C LEU A 52 -15.80 -6.56 5.62
N HIS A 53 -14.86 -6.47 6.56
CA HIS A 53 -15.19 -6.51 7.98
C HIS A 53 -15.71 -5.19 8.54
N ARG A 54 -15.32 -4.07 7.95
CA ARG A 54 -15.70 -2.74 8.46
C ARG A 54 -16.90 -2.14 7.75
N LEU A 55 -16.99 -2.32 6.44
CA LEU A 55 -17.99 -1.65 5.62
C LEU A 55 -18.87 -2.61 4.82
N GLY A 56 -18.58 -3.90 4.84
CA GLY A 56 -19.39 -4.91 4.19
C GLY A 56 -18.91 -5.34 2.81
N GLU A 57 -19.60 -6.34 2.28
CA GLU A 57 -19.20 -7.00 1.04
C GLU A 57 -19.22 -6.07 -0.18
N ASP A 58 -20.22 -5.17 -0.25
CA ASP A 58 -20.31 -4.24 -1.40
C ASP A 58 -19.12 -3.29 -1.44
N ALA A 59 -18.68 -2.80 -0.29
CA ALA A 59 -17.50 -1.95 -0.21
C ALA A 59 -16.23 -2.71 -0.65
N ALA A 60 -16.11 -3.96 -0.22
CA ALA A 60 -14.98 -4.80 -0.61
C ALA A 60 -14.96 -5.02 -2.13
N ARG A 61 -16.12 -5.26 -2.73
CA ARG A 61 -16.23 -5.42 -4.19
C ARG A 61 -15.93 -4.12 -4.93
N THR A 62 -16.35 -2.99 -4.39
CA THR A 62 -16.03 -1.67 -4.95
C THR A 62 -14.52 -1.46 -5.01
N PHE A 63 -13.81 -1.88 -3.96
CA PHE A 63 -12.35 -1.83 -3.97
C PHE A 63 -11.76 -2.66 -5.12
N LEU A 64 -12.26 -3.88 -5.34
CA LEU A 64 -11.78 -4.71 -6.45
C LEU A 64 -12.05 -4.05 -7.81
N LEU A 65 -13.20 -3.44 -7.98
CA LEU A 65 -13.54 -2.72 -9.21
C LEU A 65 -12.62 -1.52 -9.43
N LEU A 66 -12.33 -0.77 -8.37
CA LEU A 66 -11.39 0.34 -8.44
C LEU A 66 -10.03 -0.10 -8.96
N THR A 67 -9.47 -1.15 -8.36
CA THR A 67 -8.13 -1.62 -8.75
C THR A 67 -8.11 -2.16 -10.18
N ALA A 68 -9.19 -2.78 -10.62
CA ALA A 68 -9.30 -3.26 -12.00
C ALA A 68 -9.31 -2.12 -13.02
N GLU A 69 -9.77 -0.93 -12.63
CA GLU A 69 -9.86 0.24 -13.50
C GLU A 69 -8.63 1.15 -13.44
N LEU A 70 -7.73 0.97 -12.47
CA LEU A 70 -6.52 1.77 -12.40
C LEU A 70 -5.58 1.40 -13.56
N PRO A 71 -5.33 2.34 -14.49
CA PRO A 71 -4.53 2.01 -15.66
C PRO A 71 -3.09 1.72 -15.25
N ARG A 72 -2.56 0.62 -15.76
CA ARG A 72 -1.16 0.21 -15.54
C ARG A 72 -0.81 -0.09 -14.08
N LEU A 73 -1.80 -0.37 -13.22
CA LEU A 73 -1.52 -0.86 -11.90
C LEU A 73 -0.88 -2.24 -12.00
N VAL A 74 0.29 -2.40 -11.40
CA VAL A 74 0.97 -3.69 -11.31
C VAL A 74 0.72 -4.26 -9.92
N VAL A 75 0.18 -5.47 -9.85
CA VAL A 75 -0.03 -6.18 -8.59
C VAL A 75 1.06 -7.25 -8.46
N GLN A 76 2.01 -7.01 -7.56
CA GLN A 76 3.13 -7.92 -7.33
C GLN A 76 2.65 -9.18 -6.61
N GLY A 77 3.07 -10.34 -7.11
CA GLY A 77 2.74 -11.63 -6.48
C GLY A 77 3.75 -12.03 -5.41
N VAL A 78 3.54 -13.21 -4.85
CA VAL A 78 4.44 -13.76 -3.84
C VAL A 78 4.95 -15.11 -4.33
N ASP A 79 6.23 -15.19 -4.66
CA ASP A 79 6.90 -16.45 -4.98
C ASP A 79 7.84 -16.85 -3.85
N ASP A 80 8.53 -17.98 -3.99
CA ASP A 80 9.41 -18.49 -2.96
C ASP A 80 10.60 -17.55 -2.71
N ARG A 81 11.10 -16.92 -3.76
CA ARG A 81 12.21 -15.96 -3.64
C ARG A 81 11.78 -14.74 -2.83
N HIS A 82 10.59 -14.23 -3.09
CA HIS A 82 10.03 -13.10 -2.36
C HIS A 82 9.80 -13.49 -0.89
N ARG A 83 9.22 -14.66 -0.64
CA ARG A 83 9.00 -15.15 0.72
C ARG A 83 10.31 -15.20 1.51
N ALA A 84 11.36 -15.74 0.92
CA ALA A 84 12.66 -15.79 1.58
C ALA A 84 13.20 -14.39 1.90
N ALA A 85 13.01 -13.43 0.99
CA ALA A 85 13.42 -12.05 1.23
C ALA A 85 12.61 -11.40 2.35
N VAL A 86 11.31 -11.68 2.42
CA VAL A 86 10.45 -11.17 3.50
C VAL A 86 10.91 -11.73 4.85
N ASP A 87 11.18 -13.03 4.91
CA ASP A 87 11.67 -13.66 6.15
C ASP A 87 12.95 -12.99 6.64
N ARG A 88 13.88 -12.73 5.73
CA ARG A 88 15.12 -12.03 6.08
C ARG A 88 14.87 -10.60 6.55
N LYS A 89 13.94 -9.90 5.90
CA LYS A 89 13.58 -8.54 6.29
C LYS A 89 13.01 -8.50 7.71
N LEU A 90 12.13 -9.42 8.03
CA LEU A 90 11.54 -9.50 9.36
C LEU A 90 12.60 -9.80 10.42
N GLU A 91 13.56 -10.65 10.09
CA GLU A 91 14.67 -10.93 11.02
C GLU A 91 15.58 -9.73 11.21
N THR A 92 15.94 -9.05 10.12
CA THR A 92 16.80 -7.86 10.15
C THR A 92 16.15 -6.70 10.93
N LEU A 93 14.85 -6.55 10.79
CA LEU A 93 14.10 -5.45 11.43
C LEU A 93 13.37 -5.94 12.70
N ARG A 94 13.89 -6.96 13.35
CA ARG A 94 13.34 -7.47 14.61
C ARG A 94 13.20 -6.35 15.62
N GLY A 95 12.07 -6.32 16.33
CA GLY A 95 11.76 -5.30 17.32
C GLY A 95 10.96 -4.11 16.82
N THR A 96 10.80 -4.00 15.49
CA THR A 96 10.02 -2.88 14.90
C THR A 96 8.52 -3.17 14.81
N LYS A 97 8.11 -4.40 15.09
CA LYS A 97 6.70 -4.86 15.00
C LYS A 97 6.12 -4.74 13.58
N LEU A 98 6.96 -4.84 12.56
CA LEU A 98 6.48 -4.88 11.18
C LEU A 98 5.56 -6.08 10.97
N THR A 99 4.45 -5.85 10.28
CA THR A 99 3.62 -6.97 9.82
C THR A 99 4.29 -7.64 8.62
N TYR A 100 3.83 -8.84 8.30
CA TYR A 100 4.31 -9.53 7.11
C TYR A 100 4.04 -8.71 5.84
N VAL A 101 2.88 -8.07 5.77
CA VAL A 101 2.52 -7.23 4.62
C VAL A 101 3.47 -6.03 4.50
N ASP A 102 3.77 -5.36 5.62
CA ASP A 102 4.73 -4.24 5.61
C ASP A 102 6.10 -4.69 5.13
N ALA A 103 6.60 -5.81 5.65
CA ALA A 103 7.90 -6.34 5.24
C ALA A 103 7.90 -6.70 3.75
N SER A 104 6.83 -7.30 3.26
CA SER A 104 6.68 -7.62 1.84
C SER A 104 6.70 -6.34 0.97
N SER A 105 6.02 -5.30 1.42
CA SER A 105 6.00 -4.01 0.72
C SER A 105 7.41 -3.40 0.66
N LEU A 106 8.16 -3.43 1.76
CA LEU A 106 9.54 -2.96 1.78
C LEU A 106 10.43 -3.74 0.82
N VAL A 107 10.26 -5.06 0.75
CA VAL A 107 11.00 -5.90 -0.20
C VAL A 107 10.69 -5.50 -1.64
N TRP A 108 9.41 -5.32 -1.98
CA TRP A 108 9.03 -4.90 -3.34
C TRP A 108 9.57 -3.51 -3.67
N MET A 109 9.47 -2.58 -2.73
CA MET A 109 9.95 -1.22 -2.96
C MET A 109 11.46 -1.20 -3.23
N ALA A 110 12.24 -1.93 -2.44
CA ALA A 110 13.68 -2.04 -2.65
C ALA A 110 14.01 -2.69 -3.98
N SER A 111 13.35 -3.80 -4.29
CA SER A 111 13.57 -4.57 -5.52
C SER A 111 13.26 -3.75 -6.78
N LYS A 112 12.24 -2.93 -6.75
CA LYS A 112 11.79 -2.11 -7.89
C LYS A 112 12.32 -0.68 -7.82
N ARG A 113 13.15 -0.35 -6.82
CA ARG A 113 13.69 0.99 -6.60
C ARG A 113 12.62 2.05 -6.46
N ILE A 114 11.56 1.71 -5.73
CA ILE A 114 10.46 2.63 -5.44
C ILE A 114 10.77 3.33 -4.14
N THR A 115 10.79 4.66 -4.15
CA THR A 115 11.13 5.46 -2.98
C THR A 115 9.95 6.26 -2.42
N THR A 116 8.81 6.18 -3.08
CA THR A 116 7.59 6.87 -2.65
C THR A 116 6.47 5.84 -2.49
N VAL A 117 5.82 5.86 -1.33
CA VAL A 117 4.66 5.03 -1.07
C VAL A 117 3.47 5.91 -0.70
N TRP A 118 2.32 5.61 -1.29
CA TRP A 118 1.06 6.22 -0.86
C TRP A 118 0.47 5.35 0.23
N GLY A 119 0.38 5.92 1.41
CA GLY A 119 -0.08 5.21 2.57
C GLY A 119 -0.23 6.12 3.76
N THR A 120 -0.69 5.55 4.86
CA THR A 120 -0.97 6.29 6.09
C THR A 120 -0.18 5.77 7.29
N ASP A 121 0.62 4.72 7.09
CA ASP A 121 1.41 4.09 8.14
C ASP A 121 2.88 4.46 8.01
N HIS A 122 3.48 4.98 9.09
CA HIS A 122 4.87 5.38 9.11
C HIS A 122 5.86 4.21 9.01
N HIS A 123 5.43 2.96 9.26
CA HIS A 123 6.32 1.79 9.19
C HIS A 123 7.01 1.66 7.83
N LEU A 124 6.37 2.09 6.75
CA LEU A 124 6.94 1.97 5.42
C LEU A 124 8.06 2.98 5.15
N SER A 125 8.28 3.94 6.05
CA SER A 125 9.42 4.87 5.97
C SER A 125 10.68 4.36 6.65
N ILE A 126 10.63 3.19 7.27
CA ILE A 126 11.72 2.67 8.11
C ILE A 126 13.05 2.51 7.35
N GLU A 127 12.98 2.28 6.04
CA GLU A 127 14.16 2.20 5.18
C GLU A 127 14.33 3.42 4.28
N GLY A 128 13.73 4.54 4.65
CA GLY A 128 13.94 5.83 3.99
C GLY A 128 12.93 6.23 2.93
N ALA A 129 11.92 5.42 2.66
CA ALA A 129 10.89 5.80 1.69
C ALA A 129 10.05 6.96 2.20
N LYS A 130 9.57 7.78 1.27
CA LYS A 130 8.65 8.87 1.58
C LYS A 130 7.22 8.34 1.58
N VAL A 131 6.54 8.45 2.71
CA VAL A 131 5.16 8.01 2.88
C VAL A 131 4.22 9.21 2.74
N ILE A 132 3.31 9.18 1.77
CA ILE A 132 2.38 10.26 1.46
C ILE A 132 0.95 9.72 1.47
N PRO A 133 0.03 10.36 2.19
CA PRO A 133 0.17 11.52 3.06
C PRO A 133 0.83 11.22 4.41
N GLY A 134 1.04 9.96 4.75
CA GLY A 134 1.54 9.55 6.04
C GLY A 134 0.45 9.53 7.11
N PRO A 135 0.84 9.33 8.38
CA PRO A 135 -0.12 9.33 9.47
C PRO A 135 -0.82 10.67 9.60
N PRO A 136 -2.11 10.68 10.01
CA PRO A 136 -2.80 11.95 10.23
C PRO A 136 -2.13 12.74 11.35
N HIS A 137 -2.05 14.06 11.19
CA HIS A 137 -1.58 14.95 12.23
C HIS A 137 -2.57 14.98 13.39
N ARG A 138 -2.06 15.00 14.59
CA ARG A 138 -2.88 15.11 15.80
C ARG A 138 -3.23 16.57 16.07
#